data_2eef7a01b2701a772e39bca22fa29898
#
_entry.id   2eef7a01b2701a772e39bca22fa29898
#
_cell.length_a   1.000
_cell.length_b   1.000
_cell.length_c   1.000
_cell.angle_alpha   90.00
_cell.angle_beta   90.00
_cell.angle_gamma   90.00
#
_symmetry.space_group_name_H-M   'P 1'
#
loop_
_entity.id
_entity.type
_entity.pdbx_description
1 polymer ?
#
loop_
_entity_poly.entity_id
_entity_poly.type
_entity_poly.pdbx_seq_one_letter_code
_entity_poly.pdbx_strand_id
1 'polypeptide(L)'
;MKIKEASGHRAEIIALLATEKLPTKDLPFELEHFLVAEENGTIVGVAGLEIYENNGLLRSVAVDAAFRNKNIAGELLKKIEDLAVSKGMQAIYLLTETAPDYFIKKDYLKTERSEVPSAMQQSSEFSFVCPQSAIVMKKEI
;
A
#
# COMPACT_ATOMS: atom_id res chain seq x y z
N MET A 1 -10.92 -15.13 -7.95
CA MET A 1 -10.10 -14.37 -7.00
C MET A 1 -10.99 -13.69 -5.97
N LYS A 2 -10.53 -13.66 -4.73
CA LYS A 2 -11.27 -13.04 -3.65
C LYS A 2 -10.38 -12.03 -2.94
N ILE A 3 -10.90 -10.82 -2.70
CA ILE A 3 -10.21 -9.81 -1.89
C ILE A 3 -10.89 -9.78 -0.52
N LYS A 4 -10.08 -9.87 0.54
CA LYS A 4 -10.58 -9.94 1.90
C LYS A 4 -9.62 -9.27 2.88
N GLU A 5 -10.06 -9.12 4.12
CA GLU A 5 -9.23 -8.57 5.18
C GLU A 5 -8.02 -9.46 5.45
N ALA A 6 -6.93 -8.82 5.87
CA ALA A 6 -5.65 -9.51 6.08
C ALA A 6 -5.57 -10.27 7.40
N SER A 7 -6.56 -10.17 8.26
CA SER A 7 -6.58 -10.81 9.57
C SER A 7 -6.30 -12.31 9.44
N GLY A 8 -5.32 -12.80 10.20
CA GLY A 8 -4.95 -14.21 10.18
C GLY A 8 -3.97 -14.61 9.08
N HIS A 9 -3.53 -13.66 8.24
CA HIS A 9 -2.64 -13.94 7.11
C HIS A 9 -1.27 -13.27 7.23
N ARG A 10 -0.86 -12.88 8.44
CA ARG A 10 0.38 -12.12 8.63
C ARG A 10 1.61 -12.84 8.09
N ALA A 11 1.75 -14.14 8.37
CA ALA A 11 2.91 -14.91 7.91
C ALA A 11 2.99 -14.96 6.38
N GLU A 12 1.85 -15.12 5.72
CA GLU A 12 1.77 -15.17 4.26
C GLU A 12 2.09 -13.81 3.65
N ILE A 13 1.64 -12.73 4.29
CA ILE A 13 1.93 -11.36 3.86
C ILE A 13 3.43 -11.09 3.97
N ILE A 14 4.06 -11.44 5.09
CA ILE A 14 5.49 -11.25 5.29
C ILE A 14 6.27 -12.00 4.21
N ALA A 15 5.91 -13.24 3.92
CA ALA A 15 6.58 -14.03 2.90
C ALA A 15 6.47 -13.38 1.51
N LEU A 16 5.28 -12.89 1.16
CA LEU A 16 5.05 -12.24 -0.12
C LEU A 16 5.86 -10.94 -0.23
N LEU A 17 5.82 -10.10 0.80
CA LEU A 17 6.57 -8.83 0.82
C LEU A 17 8.07 -9.08 0.71
N ALA A 18 8.59 -10.08 1.43
CA ALA A 18 10.01 -10.41 1.37
C ALA A 18 10.42 -10.86 -0.03
N THR A 19 9.58 -11.65 -0.69
CA THR A 19 9.83 -12.09 -2.07
C THR A 19 9.93 -10.90 -3.02
N GLU A 20 9.11 -9.87 -2.80
CA GLU A 20 9.11 -8.65 -3.62
C GLU A 20 10.07 -7.59 -3.10
N LYS A 21 10.90 -7.92 -2.11
CA LYS A 21 11.93 -7.03 -1.54
C LYS A 21 11.35 -5.77 -0.93
N LEU A 22 10.18 -5.88 -0.32
CA LEU A 22 9.54 -4.76 0.37
C LEU A 22 9.74 -4.87 1.88
N PRO A 23 9.67 -3.74 2.62
CA PRO A 23 9.86 -3.75 4.08
C PRO A 23 8.83 -4.62 4.79
N THR A 24 9.29 -5.39 5.78
CA THR A 24 8.43 -6.24 6.60
C THR A 24 8.53 -5.94 8.08
N LYS A 25 9.61 -5.28 8.51
CA LYS A 25 9.90 -5.07 9.95
C LYS A 25 8.94 -4.10 10.61
N ASP A 26 8.39 -3.19 9.86
CA ASP A 26 7.53 -2.12 10.36
C ASP A 26 6.04 -2.38 10.16
N LEU A 27 5.66 -3.62 9.84
CA LEU A 27 4.23 -3.94 9.69
C LEU A 27 3.51 -3.70 11.02
N PRO A 28 2.35 -3.02 10.99
CA PRO A 28 1.57 -2.81 12.20
C PRO A 28 1.23 -4.14 12.88
N PHE A 29 1.11 -4.12 14.20
CA PHE A 29 0.68 -5.30 14.94
C PHE A 29 -0.69 -5.76 14.47
N GLU A 30 -1.62 -4.81 14.33
CA GLU A 30 -2.93 -5.05 13.75
C GLU A 30 -2.91 -4.72 12.27
N LEU A 31 -3.43 -5.60 11.44
CA LEU A 31 -3.51 -5.39 10.00
C LEU A 31 -4.93 -5.03 9.56
N GLU A 32 -5.62 -4.22 10.35
CA GLU A 32 -7.05 -3.96 10.13
C GLU A 32 -7.36 -3.22 8.84
N HIS A 33 -6.42 -2.43 8.32
CA HIS A 33 -6.60 -1.72 7.06
C HIS A 33 -5.75 -2.30 5.93
N PHE A 34 -5.39 -3.57 6.06
CA PHE A 34 -4.70 -4.32 5.02
C PHE A 34 -5.68 -5.26 4.35
N LEU A 35 -5.54 -5.42 3.04
CA LEU A 35 -6.35 -6.34 2.25
C LEU A 35 -5.44 -7.33 1.53
N VAL A 36 -5.94 -8.54 1.35
CA VAL A 36 -5.23 -9.58 0.61
C VAL A 36 -6.09 -10.09 -0.54
N ALA A 37 -5.42 -10.54 -1.60
CA ALA A 37 -6.07 -11.23 -2.70
C ALA A 37 -5.76 -12.72 -2.57
N GLU A 38 -6.78 -13.54 -2.61
CA GLU A 38 -6.67 -14.99 -2.48
C GLU A 38 -7.11 -15.66 -3.76
N GLU A 39 -6.31 -16.59 -4.23
CA GLU A 39 -6.62 -17.41 -5.41
C GLU A 39 -6.45 -18.87 -5.03
N ASN A 40 -7.53 -19.64 -5.10
CA ASN A 40 -7.50 -21.08 -4.78
C ASN A 40 -6.88 -21.38 -3.41
N GLY A 41 -7.18 -20.57 -2.40
CA GLY A 41 -6.68 -20.75 -1.04
C GLY A 41 -5.29 -20.20 -0.78
N THR A 42 -4.65 -19.60 -1.77
CA THR A 42 -3.30 -19.03 -1.65
C THR A 42 -3.37 -17.51 -1.70
N ILE A 43 -2.65 -16.84 -0.79
CA ILE A 43 -2.54 -15.40 -0.81
C ILE A 43 -1.54 -14.99 -1.90
N VAL A 44 -2.03 -14.25 -2.89
CA VAL A 44 -1.25 -13.86 -4.07
C VAL A 44 -1.05 -12.35 -4.19
N GLY A 45 -1.67 -11.58 -3.33
CA GLY A 45 -1.50 -10.13 -3.34
C GLY A 45 -1.84 -9.51 -2.00
N VAL A 46 -1.30 -8.30 -1.76
CA VAL A 46 -1.55 -7.54 -0.54
C VAL A 46 -1.48 -6.05 -0.84
N ALA A 47 -2.23 -5.26 -0.10
CA ALA A 47 -2.10 -3.80 -0.08
C ALA A 47 -2.53 -3.32 1.30
N GLY A 48 -1.85 -2.31 1.82
CA GLY A 48 -2.13 -1.79 3.15
C GLY A 48 -2.35 -0.29 3.15
N LEU A 49 -3.14 0.17 4.12
CA LEU A 49 -3.41 1.58 4.35
C LEU A 49 -3.13 1.89 5.81
N GLU A 50 -2.32 2.92 6.06
CA GLU A 50 -2.17 3.50 7.38
C GLU A 50 -2.91 4.83 7.40
N ILE A 51 -3.56 5.14 8.51
CA ILE A 51 -4.39 6.34 8.63
C ILE A 51 -3.69 7.37 9.51
N TYR A 52 -3.52 8.58 8.98
CA TYR A 52 -2.90 9.71 9.66
C TYR A 52 -3.85 10.90 9.56
N GLU A 53 -4.68 11.09 10.57
CA GLU A 53 -5.71 12.12 10.58
C GLU A 53 -6.67 11.93 9.40
N ASN A 54 -6.73 12.87 8.45
CA ASN A 54 -7.61 12.78 7.29
C ASN A 54 -6.90 12.29 6.04
N ASN A 55 -5.72 11.69 6.20
CA ASN A 55 -4.93 11.24 5.06
C ASN A 55 -4.51 9.80 5.25
N GLY A 56 -4.43 9.05 4.15
CA GLY A 56 -3.99 7.67 4.16
C GLY A 56 -2.61 7.52 3.55
N LEU A 57 -1.85 6.55 4.04
CA LEU A 57 -0.58 6.14 3.47
C LEU A 57 -0.75 4.73 2.90
N LEU A 58 -0.70 4.62 1.58
CA LEU A 58 -0.72 3.33 0.89
C LEU A 58 0.66 2.71 1.02
N ARG A 59 0.71 1.45 1.43
CA ARG A 59 1.97 0.76 1.60
C ARG A 59 1.83 -0.73 1.32
N SER A 60 2.96 -1.40 1.19
CA SER A 60 3.03 -2.86 1.14
C SER A 60 2.19 -3.44 -0.02
N VAL A 61 2.19 -2.78 -1.16
CA VAL A 61 1.49 -3.27 -2.35
C VAL A 61 2.38 -4.28 -3.05
N ALA A 62 1.95 -5.52 -3.11
CA ALA A 62 2.72 -6.58 -3.75
C ALA A 62 1.79 -7.63 -4.35
N VAL A 63 2.19 -8.18 -5.49
CA VAL A 63 1.49 -9.29 -6.15
C VAL A 63 2.52 -10.34 -6.52
N ASP A 64 2.22 -11.59 -6.23
CA ASP A 64 3.07 -12.72 -6.59
C ASP A 64 3.36 -12.67 -8.10
N ALA A 65 4.63 -12.87 -8.47
CA ALA A 65 5.07 -12.76 -9.84
C ALA A 65 4.30 -13.69 -10.80
N ALA A 66 3.89 -14.86 -10.31
CA ALA A 66 3.13 -15.81 -11.12
C ALA A 66 1.70 -15.33 -11.43
N PHE A 67 1.23 -14.31 -10.72
CA PHE A 67 -0.15 -13.80 -10.85
C PHE A 67 -0.20 -12.37 -11.38
N ARG A 68 0.90 -11.85 -11.90
CA ARG A 68 0.92 -10.52 -12.52
C ARG A 68 0.17 -10.52 -13.84
N ASN A 69 -0.18 -9.31 -14.30
CA ASN A 69 -0.94 -9.09 -15.54
C ASN A 69 -2.39 -9.59 -15.46
N LYS A 70 -2.91 -9.80 -14.25
CA LYS A 70 -4.31 -10.17 -14.02
C LYS A 70 -5.07 -9.05 -13.30
N ASN A 71 -4.49 -7.85 -13.25
CA ASN A 71 -5.06 -6.67 -12.62
C ASN A 71 -5.34 -6.85 -11.12
N ILE A 72 -4.61 -7.72 -10.44
CA ILE A 72 -4.81 -7.94 -9.00
C ILE A 72 -4.43 -6.70 -8.20
N ALA A 73 -3.29 -6.09 -8.52
CA ALA A 73 -2.87 -4.85 -7.85
C ALA A 73 -3.90 -3.74 -8.05
N GLY A 74 -4.45 -3.61 -9.26
CA GLY A 74 -5.48 -2.60 -9.56
C GLY A 74 -6.76 -2.82 -8.75
N GLU A 75 -7.18 -4.06 -8.59
CA GLU A 75 -8.36 -4.38 -7.79
C GLU A 75 -8.11 -4.14 -6.30
N LEU A 76 -6.93 -4.50 -5.79
CA LEU A 76 -6.55 -4.20 -4.41
C LEU A 76 -6.52 -2.69 -4.17
N LEU A 77 -5.89 -1.95 -5.08
CA LEU A 77 -5.80 -0.50 -4.97
C LEU A 77 -7.18 0.15 -4.94
N LYS A 78 -8.08 -0.29 -5.82
CA LYS A 78 -9.44 0.24 -5.84
C LYS A 78 -10.15 -0.02 -4.51
N LYS A 79 -10.01 -1.20 -3.94
CA LYS A 79 -10.64 -1.53 -2.66
C LYS A 79 -10.04 -0.71 -1.51
N ILE A 80 -8.74 -0.46 -1.53
CA ILE A 80 -8.08 0.42 -0.54
C ILE A 80 -8.61 1.85 -0.69
N GLU A 81 -8.77 2.34 -1.92
CA GLU A 81 -9.31 3.68 -2.16
C GLU A 81 -10.76 3.79 -1.68
N ASP A 82 -11.56 2.77 -1.94
CA ASP A 82 -12.94 2.73 -1.46
C ASP A 82 -12.98 2.75 0.08
N LEU A 83 -12.08 2.00 0.71
CA LEU A 83 -11.96 2.00 2.17
C LEU A 83 -11.59 3.39 2.68
N ALA A 84 -10.63 4.04 2.05
CA ALA A 84 -10.19 5.38 2.44
C ALA A 84 -11.34 6.39 2.33
N VAL A 85 -12.10 6.35 1.25
CA VAL A 85 -13.27 7.21 1.07
C VAL A 85 -14.30 6.96 2.18
N SER A 86 -14.54 5.69 2.49
CA SER A 86 -15.52 5.32 3.54
C SER A 86 -15.11 5.82 4.93
N LYS A 87 -13.80 6.02 5.15
CA LYS A 87 -13.25 6.52 6.40
C LYS A 87 -13.10 8.04 6.42
N GLY A 88 -13.54 8.73 5.37
CA GLY A 88 -13.46 10.19 5.30
C GLY A 88 -12.09 10.75 4.97
N MET A 89 -11.21 9.95 4.38
CA MET A 89 -9.89 10.42 3.97
C MET A 89 -9.99 11.42 2.84
N GLN A 90 -9.10 12.42 2.83
CA GLN A 90 -9.05 13.45 1.79
C GLN A 90 -8.06 13.10 0.69
N ALA A 91 -7.00 12.39 1.04
CA ALA A 91 -5.94 12.04 0.09
C ALA A 91 -5.23 10.77 0.53
N ILE A 92 -4.63 10.08 -0.45
CA ILE A 92 -3.76 8.95 -0.21
C ILE A 92 -2.36 9.31 -0.72
N TYR A 93 -1.36 9.08 0.11
CA TYR A 93 0.04 9.26 -0.22
C TYR A 93 0.72 7.91 -0.34
N LEU A 94 1.83 7.84 -1.05
CA LEU A 94 2.65 6.65 -1.14
C LEU A 94 4.11 7.02 -1.45
N LEU A 95 5.00 6.07 -1.19
CA LEU A 95 6.39 6.14 -1.59
C LEU A 95 6.67 4.98 -2.52
N THR A 96 7.31 5.25 -3.66
CA THR A 96 7.68 4.19 -4.60
C THR A 96 9.09 4.43 -5.14
N GLU A 97 9.85 3.35 -5.30
CA GLU A 97 11.18 3.39 -5.91
C GLU A 97 11.13 2.96 -7.37
N THR A 98 10.22 2.07 -7.72
CA THR A 98 10.29 1.36 -9.01
C THR A 98 9.06 1.51 -9.89
N ALA A 99 7.94 2.02 -9.36
CA ALA A 99 6.67 1.98 -10.07
C ALA A 99 5.94 3.34 -10.19
N PRO A 100 6.65 4.47 -10.39
CA PRO A 100 5.94 5.74 -10.49
C PRO A 100 4.98 5.78 -11.69
N ASP A 101 5.35 5.18 -12.81
CA ASP A 101 4.51 5.18 -14.00
C ASP A 101 3.21 4.40 -13.78
N TYR A 102 3.27 3.31 -13.03
CA TYR A 102 2.08 2.55 -12.68
C TYR A 102 1.08 3.42 -11.91
N PHE A 103 1.58 4.15 -10.92
CA PHE A 103 0.73 4.99 -10.09
C PHE A 103 0.23 6.24 -10.81
N ILE A 104 1.01 6.78 -11.75
CA ILE A 104 0.53 7.89 -12.60
C ILE A 104 -0.70 7.42 -13.39
N LYS A 105 -0.69 6.21 -13.91
CA LYS A 105 -1.84 5.63 -14.63
C LYS A 105 -3.06 5.42 -13.72
N LYS A 106 -2.86 5.39 -12.41
CA LYS A 106 -3.92 5.26 -11.42
C LYS A 106 -4.31 6.62 -10.81
N ASP A 107 -3.90 7.71 -11.47
CA ASP A 107 -4.23 9.09 -11.10
C ASP A 107 -3.51 9.63 -9.87
N TYR A 108 -2.37 9.02 -9.52
CA TYR A 108 -1.47 9.58 -8.52
C TYR A 108 -0.51 10.53 -9.20
N LEU A 109 -0.17 11.61 -8.51
CA LEU A 109 0.78 12.61 -9.01
C LEU A 109 1.95 12.73 -8.05
N LYS A 110 3.12 13.03 -8.61
CA LYS A 110 4.32 13.26 -7.80
C LYS A 110 4.14 14.50 -6.93
N THR A 111 4.62 14.43 -5.71
CA THR A 111 4.60 15.57 -4.79
C THR A 111 5.93 15.64 -4.04
N GLU A 112 6.19 16.76 -3.36
CA GLU A 112 7.41 16.94 -2.59
C GLU A 112 7.25 16.31 -1.20
N ARG A 113 8.35 15.80 -0.63
CA ARG A 113 8.32 15.28 0.74
C ARG A 113 7.84 16.33 1.73
N SER A 114 8.21 17.59 1.51
CA SER A 114 7.81 18.69 2.38
C SER A 114 6.30 18.94 2.39
N GLU A 115 5.59 18.49 1.36
CA GLU A 115 4.14 18.65 1.25
C GLU A 115 3.37 17.54 1.99
N VAL A 116 4.06 16.52 2.47
CA VAL A 116 3.42 15.41 3.18
C VAL A 116 3.02 15.86 4.58
N PRO A 117 1.82 15.48 5.07
CA PRO A 117 1.40 15.86 6.43
C PRO A 117 2.43 15.44 7.50
N SER A 118 2.62 16.31 8.49
CA SER A 118 3.63 16.10 9.54
C SER A 118 3.50 14.75 10.26
N ALA A 119 2.27 14.35 10.58
CA ALA A 119 2.01 13.09 11.25
C ALA A 119 2.51 11.90 10.41
N MET A 120 2.33 11.98 9.10
CA MET A 120 2.75 10.94 8.18
C MET A 120 4.27 10.92 7.98
N GLN A 121 4.92 12.09 8.01
CA GLN A 121 6.38 12.17 7.90
C GLN A 121 7.08 11.45 9.04
N GLN A 122 6.42 11.29 10.17
CA GLN A 122 6.96 10.58 11.33
C GLN A 122 6.73 9.07 11.25
N SER A 123 6.01 8.59 10.23
CA SER A 123 5.77 7.17 10.06
C SER A 123 7.08 6.45 9.74
N SER A 124 7.13 5.14 9.99
CA SER A 124 8.32 4.34 9.68
C SER A 124 8.63 4.34 8.18
N GLU A 125 7.61 4.37 7.32
CA GLU A 125 7.81 4.43 5.86
C GLU A 125 8.63 5.65 5.46
N PHE A 126 8.28 6.84 5.98
CA PHE A 126 8.96 8.08 5.63
C PHE A 126 10.25 8.29 6.40
N SER A 127 10.33 7.78 7.64
CA SER A 127 11.46 8.07 8.52
C SER A 127 12.67 7.21 8.26
N PHE A 128 12.51 5.91 7.99
CA PHE A 128 13.68 5.04 7.90
C PHE A 128 13.56 3.76 7.08
N VAL A 129 12.38 3.28 6.69
CA VAL A 129 12.28 2.05 5.90
C VAL A 129 12.36 2.30 4.40
N CYS A 130 11.98 3.48 3.92
CA CYS A 130 12.12 3.85 2.53
C CYS A 130 13.25 4.86 2.36
N PRO A 131 14.10 4.73 1.33
CA PRO A 131 15.21 5.66 1.14
C PRO A 131 14.72 7.05 0.73
N GLN A 132 15.55 8.05 0.94
CA GLN A 132 15.25 9.42 0.55
C GLN A 132 15.05 9.58 -0.96
N SER A 133 15.59 8.65 -1.75
CA SER A 133 15.41 8.65 -3.21
C SER A 133 14.06 8.16 -3.67
N ALA A 134 13.25 7.57 -2.79
CA ALA A 134 11.91 7.11 -3.15
C ALA A 134 11.05 8.30 -3.58
N ILE A 135 10.21 8.08 -4.58
CA ILE A 135 9.32 9.10 -5.13
C ILE A 135 8.06 9.14 -4.30
N VAL A 136 7.70 10.35 -3.85
CA VAL A 136 6.46 10.57 -3.10
C VAL A 136 5.34 10.91 -4.08
N MET A 137 4.21 10.26 -3.93
CA MET A 137 3.05 10.47 -4.79
C MET A 137 1.80 10.66 -3.95
N LYS A 138 0.82 11.34 -4.53
CA LYS A 138 -0.43 11.71 -3.86
C LYS A 138 -1.61 11.58 -4.81
N LYS A 139 -2.75 11.14 -4.30
CA LYS A 139 -4.03 11.18 -5.02
C LYS A 139 -5.07 11.76 -4.09
N GLU A 140 -5.77 12.80 -4.53
CA GLU A 140 -6.93 13.32 -3.82
C GLU A 140 -8.14 12.45 -4.12
N ILE A 141 -8.91 12.11 -3.09
CA ILE A 141 -10.04 11.20 -3.24
C ILE A 141 -11.37 11.79 -2.76
#